data_36e04006ab860bbcd7694b47eae298f9
#
_entry.id   36e04006ab860bbcd7694b47eae298f9
#
_cell.length_a   1.000
_cell.length_b   1.000
_cell.length_c   1.000
_cell.angle_alpha   90.00
_cell.angle_beta   90.00
_cell.angle_gamma   90.00
#
_symmetry.space_group_name_H-M   'P 1'
#
loop_
_entity.id
_entity.type
_entity.pdbx_description
1 polymer ?
#
loop_
_entity_poly.entity_id
_entity_poly.type
_entity_poly.pdbx_seq_one_letter_code
_entity_poly.pdbx_strand_id
1 'polypeptide(L)'
;EEDAFRIVFDRTNNIVAHSPEDLAQMLLAKQTLGRDYIYNGYLLQEFKRLKRPELASLVTQVTERFPKDKAAGLFTLALKLDPNVPYIDVKGKEMVGLKDIAKTLNRNFDIYLKNLTNSLDYLYLYINAHGGRAQAEKLLKGMQKNGTRRSALQRFITEIDPNAPFRMVTADGNVRLCYNVDAVIDIWSDGFSDESWDDLVSDGFEAWLSVNNPTALSRFNAAHERMESYLNYNDNVSLQRMMLYNLNPECCDYSGSMDANDENRCFTLEQVCIQLNIWLVGYDTHDKDSELFDICDSRLDDLA
;
A
#
# COMPACT_ATOMS: atom_id res chain seq x y z
N GLU A 1 -15.99 -16.51 -45.65
CA GLU A 1 -14.59 -16.33 -45.18
C GLU A 1 -14.56 -15.08 -44.36
N GLU A 2 -14.24 -15.21 -43.08
CA GLU A 2 -13.96 -14.01 -42.23
C GLU A 2 -12.78 -13.29 -42.88
N ASP A 3 -12.97 -12.00 -43.21
CA ASP A 3 -11.90 -11.17 -43.71
C ASP A 3 -10.73 -11.22 -42.71
N ALA A 4 -9.62 -11.80 -43.14
CA ALA A 4 -8.43 -11.96 -42.29
C ALA A 4 -8.00 -10.60 -41.75
N PHE A 5 -7.71 -10.51 -40.44
CA PHE A 5 -7.25 -9.26 -39.81
C PHE A 5 -5.93 -8.84 -40.51
N ARG A 6 -5.99 -7.73 -41.24
CA ARG A 6 -4.85 -7.17 -41.94
C ARG A 6 -4.94 -5.66 -42.04
N ILE A 7 -4.06 -4.98 -41.26
CA ILE A 7 -3.95 -3.52 -41.25
C ILE A 7 -2.54 -3.13 -41.67
N VAL A 8 -2.39 -2.36 -42.73
CA VAL A 8 -1.09 -1.79 -43.14
C VAL A 8 -0.74 -0.67 -42.19
N PHE A 9 0.18 -0.95 -41.25
CA PHE A 9 0.56 0.02 -40.23
C PHE A 9 1.64 0.98 -40.69
N ASP A 10 2.61 0.52 -41.50
CA ASP A 10 3.64 1.38 -42.06
C ASP A 10 3.86 1.00 -43.52
N ARG A 11 3.33 1.82 -44.41
CA ARG A 11 3.42 1.61 -45.87
C ARG A 11 4.86 1.68 -46.40
N THR A 12 5.68 2.56 -45.80
CA THR A 12 7.07 2.79 -46.24
C THR A 12 7.94 1.57 -45.95
N ASN A 13 7.73 0.95 -44.78
CA ASN A 13 8.49 -0.23 -44.34
C ASN A 13 7.74 -1.55 -44.54
N ASN A 14 6.59 -1.53 -45.22
CA ASN A 14 5.72 -2.69 -45.46
C ASN A 14 5.36 -3.46 -44.18
N ILE A 15 5.10 -2.74 -43.06
CA ILE A 15 4.73 -3.34 -41.78
C ILE A 15 3.22 -3.50 -41.74
N VAL A 16 2.78 -4.75 -41.50
CA VAL A 16 1.36 -5.13 -41.49
C VAL A 16 1.04 -5.83 -40.17
N ALA A 17 -0.02 -5.39 -39.49
CA ALA A 17 -0.58 -6.06 -38.35
C ALA A 17 -1.53 -7.17 -38.81
N HIS A 18 -1.36 -8.37 -38.29
CA HIS A 18 -2.15 -9.56 -38.60
C HIS A 18 -3.11 -9.97 -37.47
N SER A 19 -3.01 -9.29 -36.33
CA SER A 19 -3.89 -9.46 -35.18
C SER A 19 -4.05 -8.15 -34.40
N PRO A 20 -5.05 -8.03 -33.49
CA PRO A 20 -5.14 -6.92 -32.56
C PRO A 20 -3.90 -6.77 -31.68
N GLU A 21 -3.30 -7.88 -31.24
CA GLU A 21 -2.09 -7.92 -30.43
C GLU A 21 -0.88 -7.38 -31.19
N ASP A 22 -0.69 -7.80 -32.49
CA ASP A 22 0.35 -7.22 -33.34
C ASP A 22 0.19 -5.72 -33.48
N LEU A 23 -1.06 -5.26 -33.66
CA LEU A 23 -1.36 -3.83 -33.77
C LEU A 23 -1.03 -3.07 -32.49
N ALA A 24 -1.34 -3.64 -31.30
CA ALA A 24 -1.00 -3.04 -30.02
C ALA A 24 0.51 -2.81 -29.88
N GLN A 25 1.31 -3.83 -30.20
CA GLN A 25 2.77 -3.74 -30.17
C GLN A 25 3.31 -2.69 -31.15
N MET A 26 2.77 -2.63 -32.37
CA MET A 26 3.15 -1.63 -33.36
C MET A 26 2.79 -0.21 -32.94
N LEU A 27 1.62 -0.02 -32.32
CA LEU A 27 1.20 1.28 -31.75
C LEU A 27 2.19 1.78 -30.71
N LEU A 28 2.65 0.92 -29.81
CA LEU A 28 3.60 1.26 -28.78
C LEU A 28 5.03 1.48 -29.31
N ALA A 29 5.45 0.67 -30.29
CA ALA A 29 6.77 0.80 -30.89
C ALA A 29 6.91 2.09 -31.73
N LYS A 30 5.83 2.53 -32.38
CA LYS A 30 5.81 3.72 -33.24
C LYS A 30 4.74 4.71 -32.76
N GLN A 31 4.89 5.22 -31.55
CA GLN A 31 3.87 6.01 -30.85
C GLN A 31 3.38 7.25 -31.63
N THR A 32 4.27 7.95 -32.34
CA THR A 32 3.87 9.12 -33.13
C THR A 32 2.90 8.73 -34.24
N LEU A 33 3.25 7.73 -35.03
CA LEU A 33 2.41 7.22 -36.11
C LEU A 33 1.11 6.62 -35.58
N GLY A 34 1.20 5.90 -34.45
CA GLY A 34 0.04 5.31 -33.78
C GLY A 34 -0.97 6.36 -33.33
N ARG A 35 -0.51 7.45 -32.69
CA ARG A 35 -1.38 8.58 -32.31
C ARG A 35 -2.06 9.19 -33.51
N ASP A 36 -1.33 9.41 -34.59
CA ASP A 36 -1.89 9.96 -35.80
C ASP A 36 -2.98 9.06 -36.38
N TYR A 37 -2.76 7.77 -36.44
CA TYR A 37 -3.73 6.81 -36.95
C TYR A 37 -5.00 6.67 -36.11
N ILE A 38 -4.88 6.82 -34.80
CA ILE A 38 -6.03 6.84 -33.90
C ILE A 38 -6.86 8.11 -34.12
N TYR A 39 -6.22 9.29 -34.09
CA TYR A 39 -6.91 10.56 -33.99
C TYR A 39 -7.27 11.21 -35.36
N ASN A 40 -6.70 10.74 -36.47
CA ASN A 40 -7.13 11.16 -37.81
C ASN A 40 -8.20 10.23 -38.42
N GLY A 41 -8.61 9.19 -37.66
CA GLY A 41 -9.69 8.29 -38.07
C GLY A 41 -9.25 7.10 -38.96
N TYR A 42 -7.95 6.95 -39.24
CA TYR A 42 -7.47 5.82 -40.07
C TYR A 42 -7.83 4.45 -39.46
N LEU A 43 -7.51 4.21 -38.18
CA LEU A 43 -7.85 2.94 -37.53
C LEU A 43 -9.35 2.71 -37.45
N LEU A 44 -10.15 3.76 -37.22
CA LEU A 44 -11.61 3.64 -37.22
C LEU A 44 -12.14 3.15 -38.59
N GLN A 45 -11.60 3.67 -39.67
CA GLN A 45 -11.98 3.24 -41.03
C GLN A 45 -11.54 1.82 -41.32
N GLU A 46 -10.32 1.44 -40.95
CA GLU A 46 -9.79 0.09 -41.15
C GLU A 46 -10.61 -0.96 -40.37
N PHE A 47 -10.99 -0.70 -39.13
CA PHE A 47 -11.84 -1.61 -38.36
C PHE A 47 -13.25 -1.73 -38.93
N LYS A 48 -13.81 -0.63 -39.46
CA LYS A 48 -15.09 -0.71 -40.22
C LYS A 48 -14.93 -1.55 -41.50
N ARG A 49 -13.85 -1.37 -42.26
CA ARG A 49 -13.55 -2.17 -43.45
C ARG A 49 -13.42 -3.66 -43.14
N LEU A 50 -12.80 -4.00 -42.00
CA LEU A 50 -12.63 -5.37 -41.51
C LEU A 50 -13.89 -5.92 -40.84
N LYS A 51 -15.00 -5.17 -40.82
CA LYS A 51 -16.25 -5.54 -40.14
C LYS A 51 -16.08 -5.91 -38.67
N ARG A 52 -15.20 -5.17 -37.96
CA ARG A 52 -14.96 -5.30 -36.53
C ARG A 52 -15.56 -4.09 -35.76
N PRO A 53 -16.89 -4.03 -35.56
CA PRO A 53 -17.54 -2.89 -34.94
C PRO A 53 -17.14 -2.66 -33.49
N GLU A 54 -16.79 -3.74 -32.77
CA GLU A 54 -16.26 -3.68 -31.40
C GLU A 54 -14.96 -2.90 -31.31
N LEU A 55 -14.01 -3.14 -32.24
CA LEU A 55 -12.73 -2.44 -32.29
C LEU A 55 -12.92 -0.99 -32.77
N ALA A 56 -13.81 -0.76 -33.72
CA ALA A 56 -14.18 0.58 -34.14
C ALA A 56 -14.78 1.40 -32.98
N SER A 57 -15.62 0.78 -32.15
CA SER A 57 -16.18 1.41 -30.94
C SER A 57 -15.10 1.75 -29.93
N LEU A 58 -14.09 0.88 -29.74
CA LEU A 58 -12.97 1.17 -28.83
C LEU A 58 -12.19 2.41 -29.27
N VAL A 59 -11.91 2.57 -30.57
CA VAL A 59 -11.23 3.78 -31.08
C VAL A 59 -12.04 5.04 -30.76
N THR A 60 -13.38 4.99 -31.00
CA THR A 60 -14.26 6.12 -30.71
C THR A 60 -14.24 6.47 -29.22
N GLN A 61 -14.42 5.47 -28.34
CA GLN A 61 -14.37 5.68 -26.87
C GLN A 61 -13.06 6.28 -26.40
N VAL A 62 -11.94 5.84 -26.95
CA VAL A 62 -10.61 6.34 -26.60
C VAL A 62 -10.41 7.78 -27.06
N THR A 63 -10.81 8.12 -28.28
CA THR A 63 -10.68 9.48 -28.82
C THR A 63 -11.58 10.49 -28.10
N GLU A 64 -12.77 10.08 -27.69
CA GLU A 64 -13.69 10.89 -26.89
C GLU A 64 -13.19 11.09 -25.46
N ARG A 65 -12.62 10.05 -24.85
CA ARG A 65 -12.10 10.11 -23.47
C ARG A 65 -10.82 10.91 -23.35
N PHE A 66 -9.95 10.84 -24.35
CA PHE A 66 -8.62 11.48 -24.36
C PHE A 66 -8.44 12.43 -25.55
N PRO A 67 -9.27 13.45 -25.72
CA PRO A 67 -9.20 14.32 -26.92
C PRO A 67 -7.92 15.15 -26.97
N LYS A 68 -7.32 15.46 -25.81
CA LYS A 68 -6.10 16.28 -25.69
C LYS A 68 -4.87 15.42 -25.38
N ASP A 69 -5.00 14.40 -24.57
CA ASP A 69 -3.90 13.50 -24.21
C ASP A 69 -3.86 12.28 -25.14
N LYS A 70 -3.35 12.52 -26.35
CA LYS A 70 -3.22 11.50 -27.39
C LYS A 70 -2.32 10.33 -26.97
N ALA A 71 -1.36 10.55 -26.05
CA ALA A 71 -0.47 9.52 -25.57
C ALA A 71 -1.19 8.56 -24.61
N ALA A 72 -1.99 9.09 -23.68
CA ALA A 72 -2.86 8.28 -22.81
C ALA A 72 -3.90 7.49 -23.63
N GLY A 73 -4.46 8.11 -24.68
CA GLY A 73 -5.37 7.44 -25.60
C GLY A 73 -4.72 6.28 -26.33
N LEU A 74 -3.52 6.47 -26.89
CA LEU A 74 -2.77 5.39 -27.55
C LEU A 74 -2.49 4.24 -26.60
N PHE A 75 -1.99 4.52 -25.40
CA PHE A 75 -1.69 3.49 -24.40
C PHE A 75 -2.94 2.73 -23.98
N THR A 76 -4.06 3.44 -23.76
CA THR A 76 -5.34 2.82 -23.42
C THR A 76 -5.86 1.92 -24.54
N LEU A 77 -5.74 2.35 -25.82
CA LEU A 77 -6.13 1.51 -26.95
C LEU A 77 -5.25 0.25 -27.05
N ALA A 78 -3.94 0.40 -26.91
CA ALA A 78 -3.02 -0.73 -26.93
C ALA A 78 -3.37 -1.78 -25.85
N LEU A 79 -3.65 -1.36 -24.61
CA LEU A 79 -4.10 -2.25 -23.53
C LEU A 79 -5.46 -2.92 -23.79
N LYS A 80 -6.33 -2.27 -24.57
CA LYS A 80 -7.62 -2.84 -24.96
C LYS A 80 -7.48 -3.88 -26.08
N LEU A 81 -6.51 -3.71 -26.97
CA LEU A 81 -6.20 -4.61 -28.06
C LEU A 81 -5.40 -5.83 -27.56
N ASP A 82 -4.47 -5.61 -26.64
CA ASP A 82 -3.67 -6.67 -26.00
C ASP A 82 -3.54 -6.41 -24.49
N PRO A 83 -4.29 -7.14 -23.64
CA PRO A 83 -4.15 -7.03 -22.18
C PRO A 83 -2.78 -7.45 -21.64
N ASN A 84 -1.95 -8.14 -22.41
CA ASN A 84 -0.60 -8.57 -22.01
C ASN A 84 0.49 -7.54 -22.32
N VAL A 85 0.11 -6.40 -22.89
CA VAL A 85 1.07 -5.27 -23.07
C VAL A 85 1.69 -4.95 -21.72
N PRO A 86 3.04 -4.95 -21.60
CA PRO A 86 3.69 -4.68 -20.34
C PRO A 86 3.60 -3.19 -19.96
N TYR A 87 3.51 -2.93 -18.67
CA TYR A 87 3.81 -1.61 -18.12
C TYR A 87 5.33 -1.48 -17.98
N ILE A 88 5.87 -0.36 -18.40
CA ILE A 88 7.30 -0.06 -18.24
C ILE A 88 7.48 0.78 -16.98
N ASP A 89 8.22 0.24 -16.00
CA ASP A 89 8.47 0.92 -14.74
C ASP A 89 9.46 2.10 -14.87
N VAL A 90 9.64 2.83 -13.78
CA VAL A 90 10.54 4.00 -13.72
C VAL A 90 12.03 3.65 -13.96
N LYS A 91 12.38 2.37 -14.00
CA LYS A 91 13.73 1.86 -14.29
C LYS A 91 13.82 1.19 -15.66
N GLY A 92 12.76 1.26 -16.46
CA GLY A 92 12.69 0.66 -17.79
C GLY A 92 12.41 -0.86 -17.78
N LYS A 93 11.99 -1.42 -16.64
CA LYS A 93 11.67 -2.84 -16.56
C LYS A 93 10.20 -3.09 -16.93
N GLU A 94 9.98 -4.13 -17.72
CA GLU A 94 8.64 -4.59 -18.10
C GLU A 94 7.94 -5.31 -16.95
N MET A 95 6.66 -4.99 -16.76
CA MET A 95 5.77 -5.56 -15.76
C MET A 95 4.50 -6.06 -16.42
N VAL A 96 4.06 -7.25 -16.06
CA VAL A 96 2.82 -7.82 -16.58
C VAL A 96 1.88 -8.18 -15.43
N GLY A 97 0.70 -7.55 -15.42
CA GLY A 97 -0.34 -7.77 -14.43
C GLY A 97 -0.13 -7.03 -13.10
N LEU A 98 -1.20 -6.97 -12.31
CA LEU A 98 -1.25 -6.16 -11.09
C LEU A 98 -0.26 -6.63 -10.01
N LYS A 99 -0.01 -7.95 -9.92
CA LYS A 99 0.90 -8.49 -8.91
C LYS A 99 2.35 -8.05 -9.13
N ASP A 100 2.80 -8.00 -10.37
CA ASP A 100 4.14 -7.48 -10.70
C ASP A 100 4.23 -5.97 -10.45
N ILE A 101 3.14 -5.24 -10.70
CA ILE A 101 3.02 -3.82 -10.35
C ILE A 101 3.19 -3.64 -8.83
N ALA A 102 2.43 -4.37 -8.00
CA ALA A 102 2.53 -4.25 -6.54
C ALA A 102 3.96 -4.52 -6.03
N LYS A 103 4.62 -5.58 -6.52
CA LYS A 103 6.02 -5.88 -6.18
C LYS A 103 6.99 -4.76 -6.59
N THR A 104 6.75 -4.16 -7.75
CA THR A 104 7.59 -3.06 -8.24
C THR A 104 7.38 -1.78 -7.46
N LEU A 105 6.13 -1.45 -7.15
CA LEU A 105 5.80 -0.32 -6.29
C LEU A 105 6.43 -0.49 -4.91
N ASN A 106 6.36 -1.68 -4.33
CA ASN A 106 6.99 -1.96 -3.04
C ASN A 106 8.52 -1.80 -3.11
N ARG A 107 9.17 -2.30 -4.16
CA ARG A 107 10.63 -2.20 -4.34
C ARG A 107 11.11 -0.76 -4.56
N ASN A 108 10.33 0.05 -5.28
CA ASN A 108 10.68 1.41 -5.65
C ASN A 108 9.76 2.44 -4.95
N PHE A 109 9.32 2.13 -3.75
CA PHE A 109 8.27 2.83 -3.02
C PHE A 109 8.47 4.35 -3.00
N ASP A 110 9.64 4.82 -2.59
CA ASP A 110 9.93 6.25 -2.44
C ASP A 110 9.93 7.01 -3.79
N ILE A 111 10.30 6.32 -4.88
CA ILE A 111 10.26 6.90 -6.23
C ILE A 111 8.81 7.13 -6.64
N TYR A 112 7.95 6.13 -6.44
CA TYR A 112 6.52 6.24 -6.77
C TYR A 112 5.78 7.18 -5.83
N LEU A 113 6.14 7.21 -4.55
CA LEU A 113 5.59 8.15 -3.57
C LEU A 113 5.77 9.62 -4.00
N LYS A 114 6.90 9.94 -4.63
CA LYS A 114 7.19 11.29 -5.15
C LYS A 114 6.53 11.58 -6.49
N ASN A 115 6.41 10.60 -7.35
CA ASN A 115 6.08 10.80 -8.77
C ASN A 115 4.61 10.51 -9.12
N LEU A 116 3.88 9.70 -8.35
CA LEU A 116 2.47 9.36 -8.60
C LEU A 116 1.51 10.49 -8.21
N THR A 117 1.66 11.64 -8.81
CA THR A 117 0.82 12.82 -8.47
C THR A 117 -0.20 13.17 -9.55
N ASN A 118 -0.09 12.57 -10.73
CA ASN A 118 -0.90 12.94 -11.89
C ASN A 118 -1.91 11.84 -12.23
N SER A 119 -3.18 12.21 -12.39
CA SER A 119 -4.27 11.30 -12.76
C SER A 119 -4.13 10.66 -14.16
N LEU A 120 -3.27 11.20 -14.99
CA LEU A 120 -2.97 10.70 -16.33
C LEU A 120 -1.74 9.81 -16.38
N ASP A 121 -1.18 9.45 -15.23
CA ASP A 121 -0.07 8.50 -15.17
C ASP A 121 -0.49 7.16 -15.80
N TYR A 122 0.36 6.62 -16.65
CA TYR A 122 0.14 5.33 -17.32
C TYR A 122 -0.11 4.18 -16.34
N LEU A 123 0.42 4.28 -15.11
CA LEU A 123 0.16 3.31 -14.07
C LEU A 123 -1.34 3.20 -13.74
N TYR A 124 -2.03 4.33 -13.58
CA TYR A 124 -3.49 4.30 -13.32
C TYR A 124 -4.27 3.72 -14.50
N LEU A 125 -3.87 4.04 -15.73
CA LEU A 125 -4.48 3.48 -16.93
C LEU A 125 -4.28 1.98 -17.00
N TYR A 126 -3.07 1.51 -16.68
CA TYR A 126 -2.72 0.10 -16.63
C TYR A 126 -3.53 -0.66 -15.59
N ILE A 127 -3.58 -0.16 -14.35
CA ILE A 127 -4.35 -0.76 -13.26
C ILE A 127 -5.84 -0.86 -13.64
N ASN A 128 -6.40 0.21 -14.22
CA ASN A 128 -7.79 0.22 -14.69
C ASN A 128 -8.06 -0.85 -15.76
N ALA A 129 -7.16 -1.02 -16.71
CA ALA A 129 -7.29 -2.00 -17.79
C ALA A 129 -7.27 -3.44 -17.28
N HIS A 130 -6.57 -3.70 -16.16
CA HIS A 130 -6.45 -5.01 -15.54
C HIS A 130 -7.49 -5.28 -14.43
N GLY A 131 -8.61 -4.57 -14.45
CA GLY A 131 -9.73 -4.79 -13.51
C GLY A 131 -9.56 -4.15 -12.13
N GLY A 132 -8.46 -3.44 -11.89
CA GLY A 132 -8.18 -2.75 -10.62
C GLY A 132 -8.77 -1.34 -10.53
N ARG A 133 -9.93 -1.07 -11.16
CA ARG A 133 -10.49 0.28 -11.21
C ARG A 133 -10.72 0.88 -9.81
N ALA A 134 -11.33 0.13 -8.92
CA ALA A 134 -11.63 0.61 -7.57
C ALA A 134 -10.34 0.92 -6.78
N GLN A 135 -9.32 0.07 -6.93
CA GLN A 135 -7.99 0.25 -6.31
C GLN A 135 -7.26 1.46 -6.91
N ALA A 136 -7.32 1.64 -8.23
CA ALA A 136 -6.73 2.79 -8.91
C ALA A 136 -7.37 4.12 -8.46
N GLU A 137 -8.70 4.16 -8.35
CA GLU A 137 -9.44 5.34 -7.88
C GLU A 137 -9.09 5.69 -6.41
N LYS A 138 -9.01 4.69 -5.53
CA LYS A 138 -8.59 4.86 -4.13
C LYS A 138 -7.15 5.36 -4.04
N LEU A 139 -6.23 4.72 -4.78
CA LEU A 139 -4.82 5.11 -4.82
C LEU A 139 -4.68 6.57 -5.28
N LEU A 140 -5.29 6.92 -6.41
CA LEU A 140 -5.25 8.29 -6.94
C LEU A 140 -5.77 9.31 -5.93
N LYS A 141 -6.91 9.04 -5.30
CA LYS A 141 -7.49 9.92 -4.28
C LYS A 141 -6.56 10.12 -3.08
N GLY A 142 -5.93 9.06 -2.61
CA GLY A 142 -4.96 9.14 -1.51
C GLY A 142 -3.67 9.84 -1.89
N MET A 143 -3.20 9.66 -3.14
CA MET A 143 -1.99 10.32 -3.66
C MET A 143 -2.18 11.83 -3.89
N GLN A 144 -3.41 12.30 -4.08
CA GLN A 144 -3.73 13.72 -4.23
C GLN A 144 -3.85 14.46 -2.89
N LYS A 145 -4.11 13.75 -1.80
CA LYS A 145 -4.27 14.33 -0.47
C LYS A 145 -2.91 14.35 0.27
N ASN A 146 -2.52 15.52 0.77
CA ASN A 146 -1.31 15.64 1.60
C ASN A 146 -1.47 14.83 2.89
N GLY A 147 -0.40 14.16 3.31
CA GLY A 147 -0.35 13.33 4.52
C GLY A 147 -0.85 11.88 4.34
N THR A 148 -1.54 11.55 3.23
CA THR A 148 -2.08 10.19 3.04
C THR A 148 -1.40 9.38 1.94
N ARG A 149 -0.43 9.95 1.24
CA ARG A 149 0.23 9.31 0.07
C ARG A 149 0.88 7.98 0.41
N ARG A 150 1.65 7.96 1.51
CA ARG A 150 2.37 6.78 1.99
C ARG A 150 1.39 5.65 2.33
N SER A 151 0.38 5.97 3.11
CA SER A 151 -0.70 5.05 3.49
C SER A 151 -1.47 4.52 2.27
N ALA A 152 -1.85 5.39 1.34
CA ALA A 152 -2.58 5.00 0.13
C ALA A 152 -1.76 4.05 -0.77
N LEU A 153 -0.46 4.30 -0.92
CA LEU A 153 0.43 3.44 -1.68
C LEU A 153 0.63 2.08 -1.00
N GLN A 154 0.85 2.07 0.32
CA GLN A 154 0.95 0.84 1.10
C GLN A 154 -0.33 0.01 1.03
N ARG A 155 -1.49 0.63 1.20
CA ARG A 155 -2.79 -0.02 1.08
C ARG A 155 -2.99 -0.67 -0.30
N PHE A 156 -2.69 0.07 -1.37
CA PHE A 156 -2.78 -0.47 -2.73
C PHE A 156 -1.89 -1.71 -2.92
N ILE A 157 -0.64 -1.64 -2.45
CA ILE A 157 0.31 -2.75 -2.54
C ILE A 157 -0.24 -3.98 -1.81
N THR A 158 -0.74 -3.82 -0.59
CA THR A 158 -1.30 -4.90 0.22
C THR A 158 -2.58 -5.50 -0.39
N GLU A 159 -3.49 -4.67 -0.91
CA GLU A 159 -4.72 -5.15 -1.56
C GLU A 159 -4.43 -6.02 -2.81
N ILE A 160 -3.31 -5.79 -3.48
CA ILE A 160 -2.91 -6.55 -4.69
C ILE A 160 -1.97 -7.73 -4.35
N ASP A 161 -1.04 -7.53 -3.44
CA ASP A 161 -0.12 -8.57 -2.96
C ASP A 161 -0.20 -8.68 -1.43
N PRO A 162 -1.06 -9.57 -0.93
CA PRO A 162 -1.24 -9.80 0.51
C PRO A 162 0.03 -10.20 1.26
N ASN A 163 1.04 -10.71 0.56
CA ASN A 163 2.33 -11.08 1.16
C ASN A 163 3.35 -9.93 1.16
N ALA A 164 2.96 -8.74 0.68
CA ALA A 164 3.85 -7.59 0.70
C ALA A 164 4.11 -7.14 2.14
N PRO A 165 5.38 -6.82 2.51
CA PRO A 165 5.69 -6.32 3.84
C PRO A 165 5.09 -4.93 4.07
N PHE A 166 4.75 -4.66 5.31
CA PHE A 166 4.46 -3.30 5.76
C PHE A 166 5.77 -2.50 5.89
N ARG A 167 5.74 -1.24 5.48
CA ARG A 167 6.89 -0.33 5.58
C ARG A 167 6.69 0.62 6.73
N MET A 168 7.51 0.50 7.74
CA MET A 168 7.48 1.35 8.93
C MET A 168 8.72 2.23 9.01
N VAL A 169 8.54 3.50 9.36
CA VAL A 169 9.64 4.41 9.69
C VAL A 169 10.09 4.13 11.11
N THR A 170 11.39 3.98 11.32
CA THR A 170 12.00 3.78 12.64
C THR A 170 12.34 5.13 13.29
N ALA A 171 12.63 5.13 14.58
CA ALA A 171 12.95 6.35 15.33
C ALA A 171 14.12 7.16 14.74
N ASP A 172 15.07 6.49 14.11
CA ASP A 172 16.21 7.10 13.42
C ASP A 172 15.90 7.58 11.98
N GLY A 173 14.62 7.51 11.56
CA GLY A 173 14.14 7.93 10.23
C GLY A 173 14.41 6.94 9.11
N ASN A 174 14.96 5.75 9.41
CA ASN A 174 15.12 4.69 8.43
C ASN A 174 13.79 3.98 8.17
N VAL A 175 13.71 3.22 7.07
CA VAL A 175 12.56 2.40 6.74
C VAL A 175 12.89 0.94 6.93
N ARG A 176 12.13 0.23 7.76
CA ARG A 176 12.18 -1.23 7.89
C ARG A 176 10.97 -1.91 7.25
N LEU A 177 11.16 -3.13 6.80
CA LEU A 177 10.12 -3.98 6.20
C LEU A 177 9.62 -4.99 7.24
N CYS A 178 8.35 -4.88 7.60
CA CYS A 178 7.69 -5.78 8.55
C CYS A 178 6.92 -6.85 7.81
N TYR A 179 7.27 -8.10 7.99
CA TYR A 179 6.62 -9.26 7.37
C TYR A 179 5.57 -9.90 8.29
N ASN A 180 5.56 -9.56 9.56
CA ASN A 180 4.62 -10.01 10.59
C ASN A 180 4.45 -8.93 11.66
N VAL A 181 3.51 -9.13 12.56
CA VAL A 181 3.19 -8.19 13.65
C VAL A 181 4.35 -8.05 14.63
N ASP A 182 5.08 -9.13 14.89
CA ASP A 182 6.21 -9.09 15.83
C ASP A 182 7.31 -8.15 15.36
N ALA A 183 7.59 -8.12 14.05
CA ALA A 183 8.54 -7.17 13.47
C ALA A 183 8.10 -5.69 13.62
N VAL A 184 6.80 -5.42 13.66
CA VAL A 184 6.26 -4.08 13.97
C VAL A 184 6.51 -3.75 15.43
N ILE A 185 6.24 -4.69 16.32
CA ILE A 185 6.43 -4.54 17.77
C ILE A 185 7.90 -4.32 18.11
N ASP A 186 8.80 -5.10 17.51
CA ASP A 186 10.25 -4.95 17.71
C ASP A 186 10.74 -3.54 17.34
N ILE A 187 10.31 -3.03 16.18
CA ILE A 187 10.66 -1.67 15.74
C ILE A 187 10.13 -0.63 16.73
N TRP A 188 8.92 -0.82 17.18
CA TRP A 188 8.28 0.13 18.09
C TRP A 188 8.89 0.08 19.47
N SER A 189 9.26 -1.09 19.97
CA SER A 189 9.95 -1.27 21.26
C SER A 189 11.35 -0.63 21.29
N ASP A 190 12.01 -0.55 20.14
CA ASP A 190 13.30 0.15 19.98
C ASP A 190 13.17 1.70 20.00
N GLY A 191 11.94 2.20 20.01
CA GLY A 191 11.61 3.64 19.96
C GLY A 191 10.83 3.99 18.68
N PHE A 192 10.11 5.10 18.72
CA PHE A 192 9.30 5.55 17.60
C PHE A 192 9.42 7.06 17.41
N SER A 193 9.06 7.51 16.21
CA SER A 193 8.90 8.91 15.81
C SER A 193 7.43 9.22 15.53
N ASP A 194 7.12 10.49 15.30
CA ASP A 194 5.79 10.90 14.86
C ASP A 194 5.41 10.21 13.53
N GLU A 195 6.38 10.01 12.62
CA GLU A 195 6.15 9.29 11.37
C GLU A 195 5.85 7.81 11.59
N SER A 196 6.48 7.16 12.58
CA SER A 196 6.16 5.78 12.96
C SER A 196 4.73 5.65 13.45
N TRP A 197 4.29 6.62 14.24
CA TRP A 197 2.92 6.71 14.73
C TRP A 197 1.93 6.90 13.59
N ASP A 198 2.20 7.84 12.69
CA ASP A 198 1.37 8.09 11.50
C ASP A 198 1.25 6.85 10.61
N ASP A 199 2.31 6.05 10.48
CA ASP A 199 2.27 4.79 9.76
C ASP A 199 1.32 3.77 10.42
N LEU A 200 1.32 3.67 11.76
CA LEU A 200 0.52 2.68 12.51
C LEU A 200 -0.98 3.03 12.56
N VAL A 201 -1.32 4.30 12.67
CA VAL A 201 -2.73 4.75 12.68
C VAL A 201 -3.27 4.98 11.27
N SER A 202 -2.63 4.42 10.25
CA SER A 202 -2.96 4.66 8.86
C SER A 202 -3.86 3.56 8.25
N ASP A 203 -4.67 3.93 7.27
CA ASP A 203 -5.42 2.98 6.43
C ASP A 203 -4.51 1.91 5.78
N GLY A 204 -3.23 2.23 5.58
CA GLY A 204 -2.23 1.32 5.03
C GLY A 204 -1.85 0.20 5.98
N PHE A 205 -1.69 0.53 7.27
CA PHE A 205 -1.45 -0.44 8.31
C PHE A 205 -2.69 -1.30 8.60
N GLU A 206 -3.86 -0.66 8.69
CA GLU A 206 -5.12 -1.37 8.87
C GLU A 206 -5.34 -2.42 7.75
N ALA A 207 -5.14 -2.02 6.49
CA ALA A 207 -5.25 -2.94 5.36
C ALA A 207 -4.25 -4.10 5.45
N TRP A 208 -3.01 -3.83 5.84
CA TRP A 208 -1.99 -4.85 6.01
C TRP A 208 -2.31 -5.79 7.18
N LEU A 209 -2.73 -5.25 8.31
CA LEU A 209 -3.08 -6.02 9.49
C LEU A 209 -4.31 -6.90 9.25
N SER A 210 -5.29 -6.43 8.46
CA SER A 210 -6.50 -7.19 8.10
C SER A 210 -6.17 -8.51 7.38
N VAL A 211 -5.07 -8.55 6.66
CA VAL A 211 -4.61 -9.75 5.93
C VAL A 211 -3.69 -10.60 6.79
N ASN A 212 -2.77 -9.97 7.53
CA ASN A 212 -1.71 -10.67 8.25
C ASN A 212 -2.15 -11.15 9.64
N ASN A 213 -3.00 -10.40 10.33
CA ASN A 213 -3.56 -10.78 11.65
C ASN A 213 -4.91 -10.11 11.90
N PRO A 214 -6.03 -10.66 11.36
CA PRO A 214 -7.37 -10.09 11.53
C PRO A 214 -7.82 -9.99 12.99
N THR A 215 -7.34 -10.89 13.85
CA THR A 215 -7.66 -10.87 15.29
C THR A 215 -6.98 -9.69 15.98
N ALA A 216 -5.72 -9.42 15.66
CA ALA A 216 -5.02 -8.24 16.15
C ALA A 216 -5.65 -6.95 15.62
N LEU A 217 -6.14 -6.93 14.37
CA LEU A 217 -6.86 -5.76 13.83
C LEU A 217 -8.08 -5.40 14.65
N SER A 218 -8.90 -6.37 15.03
CA SER A 218 -10.10 -6.12 15.83
C SER A 218 -9.76 -5.49 17.19
N ARG A 219 -8.73 -6.02 17.87
CA ARG A 219 -8.24 -5.45 19.14
C ARG A 219 -7.63 -4.06 18.95
N PHE A 220 -6.82 -3.89 17.90
CA PHE A 220 -6.16 -2.63 17.59
C PHE A 220 -7.16 -1.51 17.34
N ASN A 221 -8.21 -1.77 16.55
CA ASN A 221 -9.24 -0.78 16.26
C ASN A 221 -10.05 -0.41 17.53
N ALA A 222 -10.37 -1.39 18.38
CA ALA A 222 -11.04 -1.13 19.65
C ALA A 222 -10.16 -0.29 20.60
N ALA A 223 -8.84 -0.48 20.60
CA ALA A 223 -7.91 0.34 21.35
C ALA A 223 -7.81 1.76 20.77
N HIS A 224 -7.75 1.88 19.44
CA HIS A 224 -7.70 3.17 18.76
C HIS A 224 -8.95 4.03 19.03
N GLU A 225 -10.14 3.44 18.97
CA GLU A 225 -11.38 4.13 19.33
C GLU A 225 -11.39 4.61 20.79
N ARG A 226 -10.86 3.80 21.71
CA ARG A 226 -10.71 4.21 23.11
C ARG A 226 -9.72 5.37 23.26
N MET A 227 -8.59 5.33 22.54
CA MET A 227 -7.61 6.41 22.55
C MET A 227 -8.20 7.76 22.15
N GLU A 228 -9.07 7.81 21.15
CA GLU A 228 -9.73 9.06 20.75
C GLU A 228 -10.53 9.69 21.91
N SER A 229 -11.03 8.86 22.83
CA SER A 229 -11.73 9.35 24.03
C SER A 229 -10.77 9.82 25.15
N TYR A 230 -9.50 9.43 25.12
CA TYR A 230 -8.45 9.77 26.10
C TYR A 230 -7.48 10.86 25.62
N LEU A 231 -7.73 11.52 24.50
CA LEU A 231 -6.87 12.57 23.91
C LEU A 231 -6.53 13.76 24.82
N ASN A 232 -7.06 13.80 26.06
CA ASN A 232 -6.67 14.75 27.08
C ASN A 232 -5.53 14.27 28.01
N TYR A 233 -5.05 13.02 27.83
CA TYR A 233 -3.92 12.49 28.59
C TYR A 233 -2.61 12.79 27.86
N ASN A 234 -1.73 13.53 28.53
CA ASN A 234 -0.38 13.86 28.04
C ASN A 234 0.60 12.69 28.08
N ASP A 235 0.14 11.46 28.32
CA ASP A 235 1.00 10.28 28.44
C ASP A 235 0.98 9.43 27.17
N ASN A 236 1.88 9.79 26.26
CA ASN A 236 2.09 9.03 25.01
C ASN A 236 2.61 7.60 25.26
N VAL A 237 3.24 7.33 26.39
CA VAL A 237 3.85 6.00 26.70
C VAL A 237 2.79 4.98 27.02
N SER A 238 1.80 5.32 27.84
CA SER A 238 0.68 4.43 28.17
C SER A 238 -0.15 4.08 26.94
N LEU A 239 -0.40 5.08 26.07
CA LEU A 239 -1.12 4.88 24.82
C LEU A 239 -0.38 3.90 23.88
N GLN A 240 0.93 4.02 23.80
CA GLN A 240 1.77 3.15 22.99
C GLN A 240 1.77 1.71 23.49
N ARG A 241 1.89 1.52 24.80
CA ARG A 241 1.82 0.20 25.43
C ARG A 241 0.48 -0.44 25.19
N MET A 242 -0.62 0.29 25.33
CA MET A 242 -1.96 -0.20 25.05
C MET A 242 -2.07 -0.68 23.58
N MET A 243 -1.52 0.05 22.63
CA MET A 243 -1.54 -0.33 21.23
C MET A 243 -0.69 -1.57 20.97
N LEU A 244 0.53 -1.65 21.53
CA LEU A 244 1.40 -2.84 21.45
C LEU A 244 0.72 -4.08 22.04
N TYR A 245 0.12 -3.95 23.22
CA TYR A 245 -0.65 -5.02 23.85
C TYR A 245 -1.78 -5.53 22.94
N ASN A 246 -2.49 -4.63 22.26
CA ASN A 246 -3.56 -5.02 21.36
C ASN A 246 -3.06 -5.64 20.06
N LEU A 247 -1.83 -5.37 19.64
CA LEU A 247 -1.21 -6.07 18.51
C LEU A 247 -0.80 -7.49 18.91
N ASN A 248 -0.07 -7.65 19.98
CA ASN A 248 0.30 -8.97 20.52
C ASN A 248 0.46 -8.91 22.05
N PRO A 249 -0.50 -9.42 22.82
CA PRO A 249 -0.44 -9.42 24.29
C PRO A 249 0.78 -10.13 24.87
N GLU A 250 1.31 -11.13 24.15
CA GLU A 250 2.44 -11.94 24.63
C GLU A 250 3.78 -11.22 24.54
N CYS A 251 3.86 -10.14 23.73
CA CYS A 251 5.08 -9.35 23.54
C CYS A 251 5.16 -8.13 24.46
N CYS A 252 4.13 -7.84 25.26
CA CYS A 252 4.11 -6.68 26.13
C CYS A 252 4.78 -6.96 27.46
N ASP A 253 5.70 -6.07 27.82
CA ASP A 253 6.30 -6.05 29.14
C ASP A 253 5.48 -5.20 30.09
N TYR A 254 4.91 -5.85 31.09
CA TYR A 254 4.11 -5.21 32.15
C TYR A 254 4.94 -4.69 33.32
N SER A 255 6.27 -4.87 33.30
CA SER A 255 7.13 -4.42 34.40
C SER A 255 7.28 -2.91 34.49
N GLY A 256 6.91 -2.18 33.42
CA GLY A 256 7.15 -0.77 33.32
C GLY A 256 8.60 -0.39 33.01
N SER A 257 9.51 -1.37 32.94
CA SER A 257 10.90 -1.11 32.59
C SER A 257 11.05 -0.79 31.12
N MET A 258 11.84 0.24 30.81
CA MET A 258 12.25 0.61 29.46
C MET A 258 13.56 -0.09 29.04
N ASP A 259 14.23 -0.78 29.96
CA ASP A 259 15.45 -1.52 29.69
C ASP A 259 15.14 -2.95 29.20
N ALA A 260 15.54 -3.24 27.95
CA ALA A 260 15.37 -4.55 27.34
C ALA A 260 16.12 -5.69 28.11
N ASN A 261 17.11 -5.33 28.93
CA ASN A 261 17.89 -6.26 29.73
C ASN A 261 17.42 -6.35 31.19
N ASP A 262 16.33 -5.70 31.56
CA ASP A 262 15.82 -5.77 32.92
C ASP A 262 15.30 -7.18 33.22
N GLU A 263 15.89 -7.82 34.21
CA GLU A 263 15.53 -9.17 34.65
C GLU A 263 14.13 -9.23 35.27
N ASN A 264 13.52 -8.09 35.60
CA ASN A 264 12.18 -7.97 36.19
C ASN A 264 11.07 -7.83 35.16
N ARG A 265 11.37 -7.90 33.86
CA ARG A 265 10.36 -7.81 32.81
C ARG A 265 9.29 -8.88 32.94
N CYS A 266 8.04 -8.49 32.80
CA CYS A 266 6.87 -9.36 32.95
C CYS A 266 6.03 -9.35 31.68
N PHE A 267 5.91 -10.50 31.00
CA PHE A 267 5.16 -10.68 29.77
C PHE A 267 3.83 -11.40 29.96
N THR A 268 3.59 -11.96 31.15
CA THR A 268 2.34 -12.64 31.48
C THR A 268 1.79 -12.14 32.80
N LEU A 269 0.47 -12.27 32.99
CA LEU A 269 -0.19 -11.92 34.24
C LEU A 269 0.39 -12.71 35.42
N GLU A 270 0.79 -13.99 35.21
CA GLU A 270 1.44 -14.81 36.23
C GLU A 270 2.78 -14.19 36.67
N GLN A 271 3.60 -13.74 35.73
CA GLN A 271 4.87 -13.07 36.03
C GLN A 271 4.64 -11.74 36.76
N VAL A 272 3.62 -10.97 36.39
CA VAL A 272 3.23 -9.74 37.11
C VAL A 272 2.84 -10.07 38.56
N CYS A 273 2.03 -11.12 38.79
CA CYS A 273 1.64 -11.54 40.12
C CYS A 273 2.84 -12.01 40.93
N ILE A 274 3.79 -12.73 40.33
CA ILE A 274 5.02 -13.17 41.03
C ILE A 274 5.86 -11.94 41.43
N GLN A 275 6.05 -10.98 40.54
CA GLN A 275 6.81 -9.78 40.84
C GLN A 275 6.13 -8.92 41.91
N LEU A 276 4.81 -8.74 41.84
CA LEU A 276 4.05 -8.03 42.86
C LEU A 276 4.20 -8.72 44.24
N ASN A 277 4.18 -10.05 44.29
CA ASN A 277 4.42 -10.79 45.52
C ASN A 277 5.84 -10.59 46.09
N ILE A 278 6.87 -10.61 45.21
CA ILE A 278 8.26 -10.34 45.61
C ILE A 278 8.36 -8.92 46.19
N TRP A 279 7.74 -7.95 45.55
CA TRP A 279 7.76 -6.57 46.05
C TRP A 279 6.97 -6.41 47.35
N LEU A 280 5.81 -7.03 47.48
CA LEU A 280 5.01 -6.98 48.71
C LEU A 280 5.76 -7.61 49.91
N VAL A 281 6.47 -8.71 49.67
CA VAL A 281 7.30 -9.34 50.70
C VAL A 281 8.52 -8.52 51.06
N GLY A 282 9.14 -7.86 50.04
CA GLY A 282 10.26 -6.94 50.27
C GLY A 282 9.86 -5.65 51.00
N TYR A 283 8.61 -5.20 50.78
CA TYR A 283 8.09 -3.97 51.37
C TYR A 283 7.87 -4.01 52.88
N ASP A 284 7.62 -5.17 53.42
CA ASP A 284 7.47 -5.38 54.88
C ASP A 284 8.79 -5.12 55.65
N THR A 285 9.93 -4.95 54.95
CA THR A 285 11.24 -4.80 55.54
C THR A 285 11.88 -3.40 55.36
N HIS A 286 11.44 -2.57 54.46
CA HIS A 286 12.02 -1.24 54.21
C HIS A 286 11.02 -0.16 53.74
N ASP A 287 11.01 0.94 54.45
CA ASP A 287 10.50 2.29 54.21
C ASP A 287 9.26 2.51 53.33
N LYS A 288 8.27 3.18 53.92
CA LYS A 288 6.90 3.33 53.43
C LYS A 288 6.68 4.42 52.38
N ASP A 289 7.71 4.95 51.74
CA ASP A 289 7.56 6.11 50.88
C ASP A 289 7.66 5.79 49.38
N SER A 290 6.58 6.02 48.70
CA SER A 290 6.33 6.44 47.34
C SER A 290 6.45 5.50 46.15
N GLU A 291 7.48 4.69 45.96
CA GLU A 291 7.70 4.01 44.67
C GLU A 291 6.66 2.92 44.32
N LEU A 292 6.08 2.26 45.33
CA LEU A 292 5.14 1.15 45.07
C LEU A 292 3.77 1.67 44.58
N PHE A 293 3.33 2.82 45.06
CA PHE A 293 2.06 3.42 44.64
C PHE A 293 2.12 3.93 43.20
N ASP A 294 3.22 4.53 42.79
CA ASP A 294 3.42 5.02 41.43
C ASP A 294 3.48 3.85 40.44
N ILE A 295 4.08 2.72 40.84
CA ILE A 295 4.16 1.50 40.03
C ILE A 295 2.79 0.82 39.92
N CYS A 296 2.00 0.74 40.99
CA CYS A 296 0.68 0.14 40.96
C CYS A 296 -0.32 0.98 40.17
N ASP A 297 -0.26 2.31 40.25
CA ASP A 297 -1.15 3.21 39.53
C ASP A 297 -0.91 3.16 38.02
N SER A 298 0.36 3.21 37.60
CA SER A 298 0.73 3.10 36.18
C SER A 298 0.38 1.76 35.55
N ARG A 299 0.26 0.66 36.33
CA ARG A 299 0.00 -0.69 35.85
C ARG A 299 -1.46 -1.12 35.90
N LEU A 300 -2.26 -0.54 36.79
CA LEU A 300 -3.71 -0.78 36.82
C LEU A 300 -4.39 -0.15 35.60
N ASP A 301 -3.86 0.97 35.10
CA ASP A 301 -4.34 1.60 33.89
C ASP A 301 -4.00 0.78 32.63
N ASP A 302 -2.88 0.05 32.63
CA ASP A 302 -2.48 -0.87 31.54
C ASP A 302 -3.33 -2.16 31.48
N LEU A 303 -3.99 -2.53 32.58
CA LEU A 303 -4.80 -3.75 32.71
C LEU A 303 -6.32 -3.51 32.62
N ALA A 304 -6.77 -2.28 32.62
CA ALA A 304 -8.18 -1.87 32.54
C ALA A 304 -8.61 -1.57 31.12
#